data_10c39bdb689b7f432d135a09ed1f43ed
#
_entry.id   10c39bdb689b7f432d135a09ed1f43ed
#
_cell.length_a   1.000
_cell.length_b   1.000
_cell.length_c   1.000
_cell.angle_alpha   90.00
_cell.angle_beta   90.00
_cell.angle_gamma   90.00
#
_symmetry.space_group_name_H-M   'P 1'
#
loop_
_entity.id
_entity.type
_entity.pdbx_description
1 polymer ?
#
loop_
_entity_poly.entity_id
_entity_poly.type
_entity_poly.pdbx_seq_one_letter_code
_entity_poly.pdbx_strand_id
1 'polypeptide(L)'
;MTDWVIDIETDGIEATKIHCMVAGMDTLLSYDSMTYFLNSLTAEDRIIGHNFIRYDKPVLERLLGIKIKAQIVDTLALSWYLYPEIAKHGLAQW
;
A
#
# COMPACT_ATOMS: atom_id res chain seq x y z
N MET A 1 -4.03 0.03 18.24
CA MET A 1 -3.86 -0.61 16.93
C MET A 1 -4.93 -0.11 15.98
N THR A 2 -4.51 0.33 14.81
CA THR A 2 -5.42 0.86 13.79
C THR A 2 -5.17 0.12 12.48
N ASP A 3 -6.23 -0.18 11.76
CA ASP A 3 -6.17 -0.80 10.44
C ASP A 3 -6.45 0.26 9.37
N TRP A 4 -5.55 0.37 8.39
CA TRP A 4 -5.66 1.31 7.30
C TRP A 4 -5.66 0.60 5.97
N VAL A 5 -6.71 0.80 5.18
CA VAL A 5 -6.71 0.34 3.78
C VAL A 5 -6.02 1.43 2.96
N ILE A 6 -4.90 1.07 2.33
CA ILE A 6 -4.07 2.04 1.59
C ILE A 6 -3.89 1.58 0.15
N ASP A 7 -4.04 2.54 -0.77
CA ASP A 7 -3.78 2.35 -2.18
C ASP A 7 -3.12 3.60 -2.73
N ILE A 8 -2.27 3.45 -3.75
CA ILE A 8 -1.61 4.58 -4.39
C ILE A 8 -1.87 4.58 -5.89
N GLU A 9 -1.86 5.78 -6.47
CA GLU A 9 -1.89 5.99 -7.91
C GLU A 9 -0.57 6.59 -8.35
N THR A 10 0.05 6.00 -9.37
CA THR A 10 1.38 6.39 -9.84
C THR A 10 1.39 6.59 -11.34
N ASP A 11 2.55 6.99 -11.87
CA ASP A 11 2.75 7.18 -13.32
C ASP A 11 3.06 5.88 -14.06
N GLY A 12 3.11 4.73 -13.39
CA GLY A 12 3.32 3.44 -14.05
C GLY A 12 3.96 2.39 -13.16
N ILE A 13 4.25 1.23 -13.76
CA ILE A 13 4.82 0.07 -13.04
C ILE A 13 6.20 0.42 -12.47
N GLU A 14 7.03 1.10 -13.27
CA GLU A 14 8.31 1.63 -12.80
C GLU A 14 8.11 3.07 -12.35
N ALA A 15 7.41 3.22 -11.21
CA ALA A 15 6.94 4.52 -10.75
C ALA A 15 8.09 5.48 -10.48
N THR A 16 7.98 6.69 -11.04
CA THR A 16 8.85 7.82 -10.74
C THR A 16 8.11 8.90 -9.97
N LYS A 17 6.79 8.82 -9.91
CA LYS A 17 5.93 9.81 -9.25
C LYS A 17 4.69 9.14 -8.68
N ILE A 18 4.33 9.54 -7.46
CA ILE A 18 3.06 9.16 -6.83
C ILE A 18 2.08 10.31 -7.04
N HIS A 19 0.96 10.04 -7.71
CA HIS A 19 -0.07 11.05 -7.94
C HIS A 19 -0.92 11.30 -6.69
N CYS A 20 -1.32 10.23 -6.01
CA CYS A 20 -2.07 10.34 -4.76
C CYS A 20 -1.98 9.04 -3.96
N MET A 21 -2.33 9.13 -2.68
CA MET A 21 -2.48 7.98 -1.80
C MET A 21 -3.84 8.06 -1.14
N VAL A 22 -4.61 6.98 -1.21
CA VAL A 22 -5.87 6.84 -0.47
C VAL A 22 -5.57 6.06 0.79
N ALA A 23 -5.90 6.63 1.94
CA ALA A 23 -5.71 6.01 3.24
C ALA A 23 -7.04 6.04 3.99
N GLY A 24 -7.72 4.89 4.04
CA GLY A 24 -9.07 4.84 4.57
C GLY A 24 -10.01 5.65 3.70
N MET A 25 -10.60 6.70 4.25
CA MET A 25 -11.51 7.60 3.52
C MET A 25 -10.83 8.89 3.06
N ASP A 26 -9.55 9.07 3.37
CA ASP A 26 -8.81 10.29 3.04
C ASP A 26 -7.97 10.10 1.79
N THR A 27 -7.86 11.16 0.99
CA THR A 27 -6.98 11.21 -0.18
C THR A 27 -5.86 12.20 0.08
N LEU A 28 -4.61 11.72 0.02
CA LEU A 28 -3.42 12.54 0.25
C LEU A 28 -2.76 12.85 -1.09
N LEU A 29 -2.54 14.13 -1.37
CA LEU A 29 -2.05 14.58 -2.67
C LEU A 29 -0.59 15.03 -2.66
N SER A 30 -0.03 15.38 -1.51
CA SER A 30 1.35 15.82 -1.40
C SER A 30 2.25 14.77 -0.79
N TYR A 31 3.52 14.77 -1.17
CA TYR A 31 4.51 13.87 -0.58
C TYR A 31 4.68 14.14 0.91
N ASP A 32 4.58 15.40 1.32
CA ASP A 32 4.70 15.77 2.74
C ASP A 32 3.58 15.16 3.57
N SER A 33 2.33 15.21 3.09
CA SER A 33 1.21 14.62 3.80
C SER A 33 1.29 13.09 3.84
N MET A 34 1.73 12.46 2.75
CA MET A 34 1.94 11.02 2.70
C MET A 34 3.02 10.60 3.69
N THR A 35 4.15 11.32 3.70
CA THR A 35 5.27 11.04 4.59
C THR A 35 4.86 11.20 6.05
N TYR A 36 4.18 12.29 6.37
CA TYR A 36 3.70 12.53 7.73
C TYR A 36 2.78 11.40 8.19
N PHE A 37 1.82 11.03 7.34
CA PHE A 37 0.86 9.97 7.68
C PHE A 37 1.58 8.64 7.93
N LEU A 38 2.45 8.22 7.00
CA LEU A 38 3.13 6.93 7.12
C LEU A 38 4.09 6.89 8.30
N ASN A 39 4.77 8.01 8.60
CA ASN A 39 5.66 8.09 9.76
C ASN A 39 4.90 8.12 11.09
N SER A 40 3.62 8.47 11.08
CA SER A 40 2.79 8.43 12.28
C SER A 40 2.35 7.01 12.65
N LEU A 41 2.47 6.07 11.73
CA LEU A 41 2.10 4.67 11.97
C LEU A 41 3.21 3.94 12.73
N THR A 42 2.79 3.07 13.65
CA THR A 42 3.71 2.28 14.48
C THR A 42 3.64 0.81 14.08
N ALA A 43 4.50 -0.02 14.70
CA ALA A 43 4.48 -1.46 14.49
C ALA A 43 3.18 -2.14 14.99
N GLU A 44 2.36 -1.41 15.74
CA GLU A 44 1.06 -1.91 16.21
C GLU A 44 -0.07 -1.62 15.21
N ASP A 45 0.16 -0.72 14.27
CA ASP A 45 -0.81 -0.43 13.22
C ASP A 45 -0.67 -1.40 12.07
N ARG A 46 -1.75 -1.59 11.29
CA ARG A 46 -1.73 -2.46 10.13
C ARG A 46 -2.14 -1.71 8.88
N ILE A 47 -1.42 -1.98 7.81
CA ILE A 47 -1.75 -1.50 6.47
C ILE A 47 -2.31 -2.68 5.67
N ILE A 48 -3.49 -2.51 5.12
CA ILE A 48 -4.16 -3.49 4.28
C ILE A 48 -4.12 -2.99 2.85
N GLY A 49 -3.48 -3.73 1.96
CA GLY A 49 -3.36 -3.34 0.56
C GLY A 49 -3.25 -4.54 -0.35
N HIS A 50 -3.57 -4.34 -1.64
CA HIS A 50 -3.47 -5.40 -2.64
C HIS A 50 -2.16 -5.25 -3.40
N ASN A 51 -1.32 -6.29 -3.36
CA ASN A 51 0.04 -6.29 -3.90
C ASN A 51 0.93 -5.20 -3.25
N PHE A 52 0.64 -4.88 -1.98
CA PHE A 52 1.30 -3.79 -1.28
C PHE A 52 2.79 -4.08 -1.05
N ILE A 53 3.13 -5.29 -0.66
CA ILE A 53 4.50 -5.66 -0.32
C ILE A 53 5.41 -5.57 -1.54
N ARG A 54 4.92 -5.97 -2.72
CA ARG A 54 5.73 -6.00 -3.94
C ARG A 54 5.77 -4.69 -4.70
N TYR A 55 4.71 -3.87 -4.58
CA TYR A 55 4.60 -2.66 -5.36
C TYR A 55 4.53 -1.40 -4.50
N ASP A 56 3.43 -1.22 -3.74
CA ASP A 56 3.16 0.04 -3.04
C ASP A 56 4.24 0.37 -2.01
N LYS A 57 4.62 -0.61 -1.20
CA LYS A 57 5.62 -0.41 -0.15
C LYS A 57 6.98 0.02 -0.71
N PRO A 58 7.57 -0.71 -1.70
CA PRO A 58 8.84 -0.30 -2.28
C PRO A 58 8.78 1.08 -2.93
N VAL A 59 7.68 1.39 -3.63
CA VAL A 59 7.49 2.68 -4.28
C VAL A 59 7.42 3.80 -3.24
N LEU A 60 6.61 3.63 -2.20
CA LEU A 60 6.47 4.63 -1.14
C LEU A 60 7.80 4.85 -0.41
N GLU A 61 8.49 3.78 -0.05
CA GLU A 61 9.77 3.90 0.67
C GLU A 61 10.83 4.58 -0.19
N ARG A 62 10.86 4.28 -1.49
CA ARG A 62 11.84 4.86 -2.40
C ARG A 62 11.56 6.34 -2.70
N LEU A 63 10.32 6.65 -3.08
CA LEU A 63 9.98 8.01 -3.52
C LEU A 63 9.81 8.99 -2.37
N LEU A 64 9.40 8.51 -1.19
CA LEU A 64 9.27 9.36 -0.01
C LEU A 64 10.52 9.34 0.89
N GLY A 65 11.43 8.39 0.65
CA GLY A 65 12.65 8.28 1.43
C GLY A 65 12.42 7.87 2.88
N ILE A 66 11.47 6.97 3.12
CA ILE A 66 11.07 6.54 4.46
C ILE A 66 11.12 5.03 4.61
N LYS A 67 10.94 4.56 5.85
CA LYS A 67 10.70 3.16 6.17
C LYS A 67 9.33 3.00 6.79
N ILE A 68 8.51 2.11 6.23
CA ILE A 68 7.18 1.83 6.76
C ILE A 68 7.31 0.85 7.92
N LYS A 69 6.86 1.25 9.10
CA LYS A 69 6.97 0.46 10.34
C LYS A 69 5.74 -0.41 10.62
N ALA A 70 4.61 -0.04 10.05
CA ALA A 70 3.35 -0.74 10.27
C ALA A 70 3.42 -2.18 9.74
N GLN A 71 2.60 -3.05 10.32
CA GLN A 71 2.43 -4.41 9.81
C GLN A 71 1.66 -4.36 8.49
N ILE A 72 2.01 -5.27 7.58
CA ILE A 72 1.38 -5.29 6.25
C ILE A 72 0.49 -6.53 6.15
N VAL A 73 -0.77 -6.33 5.74
CA VAL A 73 -1.68 -7.40 5.32
C VAL A 73 -1.89 -7.24 3.83
N ASP A 74 -1.27 -8.10 3.04
CA ASP A 74 -1.33 -8.03 1.59
C ASP A 74 -2.42 -8.97 1.09
N THR A 75 -3.50 -8.40 0.54
CA THR A 75 -4.65 -9.19 0.09
C THR A 75 -4.32 -10.04 -1.13
N LEU A 76 -3.34 -9.64 -1.95
CA LEU A 76 -2.89 -10.49 -3.06
C LEU A 76 -2.21 -11.75 -2.52
N ALA A 77 -1.35 -11.63 -1.52
CA ALA A 77 -0.70 -12.77 -0.90
C ALA A 77 -1.71 -13.71 -0.24
N LEU A 78 -2.72 -13.15 0.43
CA LEU A 78 -3.82 -13.95 1.00
C LEU A 78 -4.63 -14.66 -0.09
N SER A 79 -4.87 -13.99 -1.21
CA SER A 79 -5.57 -14.57 -2.36
C SER A 79 -4.83 -15.80 -2.89
N TRP A 80 -3.50 -15.71 -3.08
CA TRP A 80 -2.70 -16.86 -3.51
C TRP A 80 -2.70 -17.98 -2.48
N TYR A 81 -2.69 -17.65 -1.21
CA TYR A 81 -2.72 -18.64 -0.14
C TYR A 81 -4.06 -19.37 -0.07
N LEU A 82 -5.18 -18.64 -0.16
CA LEU A 82 -6.52 -19.20 0.00
C LEU A 82 -7.06 -19.87 -1.27
N TYR A 83 -6.68 -19.34 -2.45
CA TYR A 83 -7.22 -19.80 -3.74
C TYR A 83 -6.10 -19.96 -4.77
N PRO A 84 -5.16 -20.88 -4.56
CA PRO A 84 -4.01 -21.01 -5.45
C PRO A 84 -4.36 -21.45 -6.87
N GLU A 85 -5.53 -22.07 -7.07
CA GLU A 85 -5.98 -22.53 -8.38
C GLU A 85 -6.55 -21.43 -9.27
N ILE A 86 -6.77 -20.23 -8.75
CA ILE A 86 -7.24 -19.10 -9.57
C ILE A 86 -6.07 -18.54 -10.38
N ALA A 87 -6.22 -18.51 -11.71
CA ALA A 87 -5.15 -18.10 -12.62
C ALA A 87 -4.79 -16.61 -12.52
N LYS A 88 -5.77 -15.76 -12.15
CA LYS A 88 -5.57 -14.31 -11.98
C LYS A 88 -6.02 -13.88 -10.60
N HIS A 89 -5.15 -13.16 -9.89
CA HIS A 89 -5.40 -12.67 -8.54
C HIS A 89 -5.47 -11.14 -8.49
N GLY A 90 -6.06 -10.49 -9.51
CA GLY A 90 -6.25 -9.05 -9.53
C GLY A 90 -7.50 -8.62 -8.77
N LEU A 91 -7.61 -7.31 -8.46
CA LEU A 91 -8.77 -6.76 -7.76
C LEU A 91 -10.08 -7.02 -8.52
N ALA A 92 -10.03 -7.08 -9.84
CA ALA A 92 -11.21 -7.35 -10.66
C ALA A 92 -11.80 -8.75 -10.43
N GLN A 93 -11.06 -9.66 -9.80
CA GLN A 93 -11.52 -10.99 -9.45
C GLN A 93 -12.29 -11.02 -8.10
N TRP A 94 -12.25 -9.93 -7.37
CA TRP A 94 -12.79 -9.81 -6.02
C TRP A 94 -13.81 -8.67 -5.92
#